data_ca5fea70d2ac4c63094fb06d99657a47
#
_entry.id   ca5fea70d2ac4c63094fb06d99657a47
#
_cell.length_a   1.000
_cell.length_b   1.000
_cell.length_c   1.000
_cell.angle_alpha   90.00
_cell.angle_beta   90.00
_cell.angle_gamma   90.00
#
_symmetry.space_group_name_H-M   'P 1'
#
loop_
_entity.id
_entity.type
_entity.pdbx_description
1 polymer ?
#
loop_
_entity_poly.entity_id
_entity_poly.type
_entity_poly.pdbx_seq_one_letter_code
_entity_poly.pdbx_strand_id
1 'polypeptide(L)'
;MRPKPKKSLGQNFLQDPNIRRKIISACDFSGNDTVIEIGPGQAAMTALIAPLVKHLYAVELDTVLAGMLKEKFKDDSSVTIINQDFLKCDIAGLLAKSPNTRVKVFGNIPYYITSPIIEHLFEFRSHISNIYLTVQKEFGQRWAIS
;
A
#
# COMPACT_ATOMS: atom_id res chain seq x y z
N MET A 1 -2.41 30.12 0.72
CA MET A 1 -1.30 29.26 1.17
C MET A 1 -1.88 28.08 1.91
N ARG A 2 -1.69 26.87 1.40
CA ARG A 2 -2.10 25.70 2.14
C ARG A 2 -1.31 25.62 3.44
N PRO A 3 -1.96 25.53 4.62
CA PRO A 3 -1.22 25.21 5.82
C PRO A 3 -0.46 23.90 5.55
N LYS A 4 0.82 23.88 5.83
CA LYS A 4 1.57 22.63 5.82
C LYS A 4 0.83 21.66 6.74
N PRO A 5 0.50 20.44 6.27
CA PRO A 5 -0.06 19.46 7.16
C PRO A 5 0.86 19.36 8.36
N LYS A 6 0.29 19.58 9.56
CA LYS A 6 1.03 19.29 10.78
C LYS A 6 1.53 17.86 10.63
N LYS A 7 2.83 17.68 10.59
CA LYS A 7 3.39 16.35 10.63
C LYS A 7 2.86 15.69 11.89
N SER A 8 1.85 14.86 11.74
CA SER A 8 1.39 14.06 12.85
C SER A 8 2.55 13.19 13.33
N LEU A 9 2.58 12.88 14.62
CA LEU A 9 3.53 11.92 15.17
C LEU A 9 3.58 10.63 14.32
N GLY A 10 2.46 10.29 13.72
CA GLY A 10 2.34 9.15 12.84
C GLY A 10 3.14 9.25 11.53
N GLN A 11 3.26 10.44 10.92
CA GLN A 11 4.08 10.63 9.72
C GLN A 11 5.56 10.57 10.05
N ASN A 12 5.97 11.12 11.20
CA ASN A 12 7.35 11.00 11.68
C ASN A 12 7.74 9.54 11.95
N PHE A 13 6.77 8.74 12.37
CA PHE A 13 6.95 7.32 12.62
C PHE A 13 7.42 6.56 11.36
N LEU A 14 6.82 6.82 10.19
CA LEU A 14 7.22 6.17 8.93
C LEU A 14 8.50 6.76 8.32
N GLN A 15 9.00 7.86 8.84
CA GLN A 15 10.29 8.40 8.41
C GLN A 15 11.47 7.70 9.10
N ASP A 16 11.22 6.94 10.17
CA ASP A 16 12.26 6.14 10.83
C ASP A 16 12.50 4.84 10.04
N PRO A 17 13.70 4.66 9.44
CA PRO A 17 13.99 3.44 8.68
C PRO A 17 13.88 2.17 9.49
N ASN A 18 14.16 2.21 10.79
CA ASN A 18 14.07 1.03 11.66
C ASN A 18 12.62 0.59 11.84
N ILE A 19 11.71 1.55 12.00
CA ILE A 19 10.28 1.27 12.13
C ILE A 19 9.72 0.73 10.84
N ARG A 20 10.09 1.30 9.70
CA ARG A 20 9.68 0.78 8.39
C ARG A 20 10.10 -0.66 8.21
N ARG A 21 11.35 -0.99 8.55
CA ARG A 21 11.86 -2.37 8.46
C ARG A 21 11.11 -3.32 9.38
N LYS A 22 10.76 -2.89 10.60
CA LYS A 22 9.96 -3.69 11.53
C LYS A 22 8.58 -3.99 10.97
N ILE A 23 7.92 -3.00 10.37
CA ILE A 23 6.60 -3.17 9.74
C ILE A 23 6.70 -4.20 8.61
N ILE A 24 7.67 -4.03 7.72
CA ILE A 24 7.86 -4.94 6.58
C ILE A 24 8.18 -6.37 7.07
N SER A 25 9.04 -6.50 8.07
CA SER A 25 9.38 -7.79 8.65
C SER A 25 8.14 -8.49 9.23
N ALA A 26 7.25 -7.73 9.88
CA ALA A 26 6.01 -8.27 10.44
C ALA A 26 5.04 -8.78 9.37
N CYS A 27 5.11 -8.25 8.15
CA CYS A 27 4.26 -8.70 7.04
C CYS A 27 4.67 -10.05 6.47
N ASP A 28 5.89 -10.48 6.72
CA ASP A 28 6.43 -11.77 6.26
C ASP A 28 6.23 -11.99 4.75
N PHE A 29 6.60 -10.98 3.95
CA PHE A 29 6.52 -11.08 2.49
C PHE A 29 7.54 -12.08 1.95
N SER A 30 7.14 -12.83 0.91
CA SER A 30 8.00 -13.80 0.23
C SER A 30 8.08 -13.53 -1.26
N GLY A 31 9.09 -14.12 -1.92
CA GLY A 31 9.29 -13.99 -3.36
C GLY A 31 8.18 -14.60 -4.22
N ASN A 32 7.24 -15.31 -3.63
CA ASN A 32 6.07 -15.86 -4.33
C ASN A 32 4.84 -14.96 -4.18
N ASP A 33 4.92 -13.92 -3.38
CA ASP A 33 3.78 -13.07 -3.09
C ASP A 33 3.52 -12.05 -4.19
N THR A 34 2.24 -11.86 -4.48
CA THR A 34 1.73 -10.69 -5.18
C THR A 34 1.13 -9.76 -4.13
N VAL A 35 1.52 -8.50 -4.16
CA VAL A 35 1.13 -7.50 -3.15
C VAL A 35 0.45 -6.34 -3.84
N ILE A 36 -0.62 -5.83 -3.22
CA ILE A 36 -1.23 -4.55 -3.59
C ILE A 36 -0.91 -3.56 -2.46
N GLU A 37 -0.26 -2.46 -2.81
CA GLU A 37 -0.01 -1.35 -1.88
C GLU A 37 -1.00 -0.23 -2.12
N ILE A 38 -1.68 0.19 -1.06
CA ILE A 38 -2.64 1.29 -1.09
C ILE A 38 -1.94 2.58 -0.70
N GLY A 39 -1.95 3.57 -1.59
CA GLY A 39 -1.41 4.89 -1.31
C GLY A 39 0.09 4.92 -1.04
N PRO A 40 0.92 4.48 -1.99
CA PRO A 40 2.38 4.43 -1.80
C PRO A 40 3.03 5.80 -1.54
N GLY A 41 2.38 6.89 -1.91
CA GLY A 41 2.87 8.24 -1.66
C GLY A 41 4.26 8.49 -2.25
N GLN A 42 5.24 8.75 -1.38
CA GLN A 42 6.63 9.00 -1.78
C GLN A 42 7.46 7.71 -1.93
N ALA A 43 6.84 6.55 -1.91
CA ALA A 43 7.45 5.25 -2.16
C ALA A 43 8.39 4.71 -1.06
N ALA A 44 8.32 5.24 0.16
CA ALA A 44 9.19 4.76 1.24
C ALA A 44 9.00 3.27 1.53
N MET A 45 7.74 2.81 1.57
CA MET A 45 7.44 1.40 1.79
C MET A 45 7.52 0.61 0.48
N THR A 46 7.12 1.20 -0.63
CA THR A 46 7.20 0.59 -1.97
C THR A 46 8.60 0.07 -2.28
N ALA A 47 9.61 0.90 -2.01
CA ALA A 47 11.01 0.55 -2.25
C ALA A 47 11.48 -0.63 -1.38
N LEU A 48 10.90 -0.80 -0.20
CA LEU A 48 11.22 -1.92 0.70
C LEU A 48 10.48 -3.20 0.32
N ILE A 49 9.24 -3.08 -0.17
CA ILE A 49 8.41 -4.24 -0.53
C ILE A 49 8.85 -4.84 -1.87
N ALA A 50 9.09 -4.00 -2.86
CA ALA A 50 9.34 -4.42 -4.24
C ALA A 50 10.40 -5.53 -4.37
N PRO A 51 11.57 -5.44 -3.73
CA PRO A 51 12.60 -6.49 -3.86
C PRO A 51 12.26 -7.80 -3.15
N LEU A 52 11.24 -7.82 -2.29
CA LEU A 52 10.90 -8.99 -1.47
C LEU A 52 9.82 -9.86 -2.10
N VAL A 53 9.10 -9.37 -3.10
CA VAL A 53 7.88 -10.01 -3.60
C VAL A 53 8.00 -10.33 -5.09
N LYS A 54 7.10 -11.17 -5.58
CA LYS A 54 7.05 -11.52 -6.99
C LYS A 54 6.56 -10.36 -7.83
N HIS A 55 5.50 -9.70 -7.40
CA HIS A 55 4.93 -8.54 -8.09
C HIS A 55 4.24 -7.60 -7.10
N LEU A 56 4.39 -6.30 -7.34
CA LEU A 56 3.79 -5.25 -6.52
C LEU A 56 2.95 -4.33 -7.40
N TYR A 57 1.66 -4.25 -7.09
CA TYR A 57 0.75 -3.26 -7.64
C TYR A 57 0.61 -2.11 -6.64
N ALA A 58 1.08 -0.93 -7.01
CA ALA A 58 0.97 0.25 -6.16
C ALA A 58 -0.14 1.16 -6.69
N VAL A 59 -1.20 1.33 -5.93
CA VAL A 59 -2.39 2.09 -6.32
C VAL A 59 -2.34 3.46 -5.67
N GLU A 60 -2.15 4.50 -6.49
CA GLU A 60 -2.00 5.88 -6.06
C GLU A 60 -3.05 6.78 -6.70
N LEU A 61 -3.82 7.48 -5.86
CA LEU A 61 -4.87 8.40 -6.30
C LEU A 61 -4.30 9.69 -6.90
N ASP A 62 -3.23 10.23 -6.32
CA ASP A 62 -2.62 11.48 -6.74
C ASP A 62 -1.86 11.30 -8.05
N THR A 63 -2.29 12.03 -9.09
CA THR A 63 -1.72 11.89 -10.44
C THR A 63 -0.25 12.29 -10.50
N VAL A 64 0.14 13.32 -9.74
CA VAL A 64 1.54 13.77 -9.69
C VAL A 64 2.42 12.72 -9.03
N LEU A 65 2.00 12.21 -7.88
CA LEU A 65 2.73 11.15 -7.17
C LEU A 65 2.81 9.87 -8.00
N ALA A 66 1.71 9.49 -8.66
CA ALA A 66 1.70 8.33 -9.55
C ALA A 66 2.70 8.48 -10.70
N GLY A 67 2.80 9.66 -11.28
CA GLY A 67 3.79 9.97 -12.33
C GLY A 67 5.23 9.83 -11.83
N MET A 68 5.50 10.34 -10.62
CA MET A 68 6.82 10.21 -9.98
C MET A 68 7.17 8.75 -9.70
N LEU A 69 6.20 7.97 -9.23
CA LEU A 69 6.38 6.54 -8.98
C LEU A 69 6.66 5.76 -10.26
N LYS A 70 5.93 6.06 -11.33
CA LYS A 70 6.16 5.45 -12.65
C LYS A 70 7.58 5.70 -13.15
N GLU A 71 8.07 6.92 -13.00
CA GLU A 71 9.45 7.25 -13.37
C GLU A 71 10.45 6.52 -12.49
N LYS A 72 10.23 6.49 -11.18
CA LYS A 72 11.14 5.85 -10.24
C LYS A 72 11.28 4.34 -10.47
N PHE A 73 10.19 3.67 -10.83
CA PHE A 73 10.16 2.21 -11.00
C PHE A 73 10.07 1.77 -12.47
N LYS A 74 10.35 2.65 -13.41
CA LYS A 74 10.20 2.38 -14.85
C LYS A 74 10.99 1.16 -15.37
N ASP A 75 12.13 0.88 -14.73
CA ASP A 75 13.00 -0.23 -15.13
C ASP A 75 12.77 -1.48 -14.28
N ASP A 76 11.81 -1.46 -13.36
CA ASP A 76 11.48 -2.60 -12.50
C ASP A 76 10.18 -3.25 -12.99
N SER A 77 10.32 -4.36 -13.71
CA SER A 77 9.16 -5.09 -14.26
C SER A 77 8.29 -5.75 -13.18
N SER A 78 8.78 -5.86 -11.95
CA SER A 78 8.01 -6.41 -10.83
C SER A 78 7.08 -5.40 -10.17
N VAL A 79 7.12 -4.14 -10.58
CA VAL A 79 6.30 -3.06 -10.02
C VAL A 79 5.37 -2.50 -11.08
N THR A 80 4.09 -2.45 -10.79
CA THR A 80 3.07 -1.79 -11.62
C THR A 80 2.46 -0.65 -10.82
N ILE A 81 2.53 0.56 -11.33
CA ILE A 81 1.91 1.73 -10.73
C ILE A 81 0.53 1.94 -11.37
N ILE A 82 -0.50 2.05 -10.54
CA ILE A 82 -1.87 2.27 -10.99
C ILE A 82 -2.33 3.62 -10.44
N ASN A 83 -2.60 4.58 -11.32
CA ASN A 83 -3.14 5.87 -10.93
C ASN A 83 -4.67 5.76 -10.88
N GLN A 84 -5.18 5.45 -9.73
CA GLN A 84 -6.60 5.20 -9.52
C GLN A 84 -6.98 5.41 -8.06
N ASP A 85 -8.26 5.75 -7.83
CA ASP A 85 -8.86 5.64 -6.51
C ASP A 85 -8.94 4.15 -6.13
N PHE A 86 -8.35 3.79 -5.01
CA PHE A 86 -8.35 2.40 -4.56
C PHE A 86 -9.77 1.85 -4.39
N LEU A 87 -10.74 2.69 -4.00
CA LEU A 87 -12.13 2.29 -3.84
C LEU A 87 -12.80 1.89 -5.17
N LYS A 88 -12.18 2.22 -6.30
CA LYS A 88 -12.63 1.84 -7.65
C LYS A 88 -11.76 0.74 -8.26
N CYS A 89 -10.77 0.27 -7.53
CA CYS A 89 -9.86 -0.75 -8.03
C CYS A 89 -10.53 -2.12 -8.08
N ASP A 90 -10.50 -2.76 -9.25
CA ASP A 90 -10.98 -4.12 -9.45
C ASP A 90 -9.84 -5.10 -9.18
N ILE A 91 -9.79 -5.61 -7.96
CA ILE A 91 -8.73 -6.55 -7.53
C ILE A 91 -8.83 -7.86 -8.32
N ALA A 92 -10.04 -8.35 -8.55
CA ALA A 92 -10.24 -9.55 -9.36
C ALA A 92 -9.70 -9.37 -10.80
N GLY A 93 -9.91 -8.20 -11.38
CA GLY A 93 -9.39 -7.85 -12.71
C GLY A 93 -7.88 -7.84 -12.77
N LEU A 94 -7.20 -7.34 -11.72
CA LEU A 94 -5.74 -7.37 -11.65
C LEU A 94 -5.19 -8.80 -11.65
N LEU A 95 -5.94 -9.74 -11.09
CA LEU A 95 -5.53 -11.15 -10.95
C LEU A 95 -6.08 -12.05 -12.04
N ALA A 96 -6.74 -11.51 -13.07
CA ALA A 96 -7.41 -12.30 -14.11
C ALA A 96 -6.46 -13.27 -14.84
N LYS A 97 -5.19 -12.90 -15.00
CA LYS A 97 -4.17 -13.73 -15.64
C LYS A 97 -3.55 -14.77 -14.70
N SER A 98 -3.89 -14.70 -13.41
CA SER A 98 -3.36 -15.62 -12.38
C SER A 98 -4.50 -16.03 -11.44
N PRO A 99 -5.50 -16.80 -11.94
CA PRO A 99 -6.79 -16.98 -11.25
C PRO A 99 -6.70 -17.67 -9.90
N ASN A 100 -5.63 -18.39 -9.62
CA ASN A 100 -5.43 -19.07 -8.34
C ASN A 100 -4.56 -18.29 -7.37
N THR A 101 -4.16 -17.08 -7.77
CA THR A 101 -3.32 -16.22 -6.94
C THR A 101 -4.19 -15.43 -5.96
N ARG A 102 -3.81 -15.46 -4.68
CA ARG A 102 -4.34 -14.56 -3.67
C ARG A 102 -3.31 -13.48 -3.39
N VAL A 103 -3.77 -12.26 -3.19
CA VAL A 103 -2.88 -11.13 -2.90
C VAL A 103 -2.78 -10.85 -1.42
N LYS A 104 -1.64 -10.33 -1.03
CA LYS A 104 -1.47 -9.63 0.24
C LYS A 104 -1.67 -8.14 -0.03
N VAL A 105 -2.37 -7.47 0.87
CA VAL A 105 -2.65 -6.03 0.76
C VAL A 105 -1.88 -5.31 1.85
N PHE A 106 -1.20 -4.24 1.47
CA PHE A 106 -0.48 -3.39 2.39
C PHE A 106 -0.90 -1.93 2.21
N GLY A 107 -1.09 -1.21 3.29
CA GLY A 107 -1.39 0.22 3.22
C GLY A 107 -1.07 0.94 4.50
N ASN A 108 -0.61 2.19 4.36
CA ASN A 108 -0.53 3.15 5.45
C ASN A 108 -1.56 4.24 5.15
N ILE A 109 -2.73 4.12 5.77
CA ILE A 109 -3.92 4.88 5.37
C ILE A 109 -4.34 5.88 6.43
N PRO A 110 -4.88 7.05 5.99
CA PRO A 110 -5.49 7.98 6.92
C PRO A 110 -6.69 7.36 7.64
N TYR A 111 -6.88 7.73 8.89
CA TYR A 111 -7.96 7.25 9.73
C TYR A 111 -9.35 7.39 9.08
N TYR A 112 -9.61 8.51 8.43
CA TYR A 112 -10.95 8.84 7.93
C TYR A 112 -11.43 8.01 6.73
N ILE A 113 -10.53 7.33 6.01
CA ILE A 113 -10.90 6.49 4.87
C ILE A 113 -10.76 4.99 5.15
N THR A 114 -10.48 4.64 6.40
CA THR A 114 -10.25 3.24 6.80
C THR A 114 -11.48 2.36 6.57
N SER A 115 -12.67 2.80 6.99
CA SER A 115 -13.89 2.01 6.83
C SER A 115 -14.24 1.74 5.37
N PRO A 116 -14.26 2.74 4.47
CA PRO A 116 -14.49 2.46 3.04
C PRO A 116 -13.47 1.50 2.43
N ILE A 117 -12.20 1.62 2.81
CA ILE A 117 -11.15 0.72 2.32
C ILE A 117 -11.38 -0.70 2.80
N ILE A 118 -11.70 -0.90 4.07
CA ILE A 118 -11.99 -2.23 4.63
C ILE A 118 -13.21 -2.84 3.95
N GLU A 119 -14.27 -2.08 3.72
CA GLU A 119 -15.45 -2.54 3.00
C GLU A 119 -15.10 -2.99 1.58
N HIS A 120 -14.30 -2.21 0.86
CA HIS A 120 -13.85 -2.55 -0.48
C HIS A 120 -13.01 -3.84 -0.49
N LEU A 121 -12.07 -3.96 0.44
CA LEU A 121 -11.28 -5.17 0.60
C LEU A 121 -12.15 -6.39 0.90
N PHE A 122 -13.19 -6.21 1.71
CA PHE A 122 -14.11 -7.29 2.04
C PHE A 122 -14.86 -7.81 0.81
N GLU A 123 -15.22 -6.93 -0.13
CA GLU A 123 -15.84 -7.34 -1.39
C GLU A 123 -14.95 -8.30 -2.18
N PHE A 124 -13.64 -8.13 -2.10
CA PHE A 124 -12.67 -8.96 -2.81
C PHE A 124 -11.99 -10.01 -1.91
N ARG A 125 -12.57 -10.32 -0.76
CA ARG A 125 -11.95 -11.20 0.25
C ARG A 125 -11.52 -12.57 -0.26
N SER A 126 -12.20 -13.11 -1.27
CA SER A 126 -11.84 -14.40 -1.86
C SER A 126 -10.51 -14.34 -2.63
N HIS A 127 -10.08 -13.16 -3.03
CA HIS A 127 -8.83 -12.92 -3.75
C HIS A 127 -7.69 -12.45 -2.84
N ILE A 128 -7.96 -12.29 -1.54
CA ILE A 128 -7.02 -11.73 -0.58
C ILE A 128 -6.66 -12.75 0.48
N SER A 129 -5.36 -12.92 0.73
CA SER A 129 -4.87 -13.82 1.77
C SER A 129 -4.59 -13.10 3.09
N ASN A 130 -4.05 -11.90 3.02
CA ASN A 130 -3.64 -11.13 4.19
C ASN A 130 -3.82 -9.63 3.93
N ILE A 131 -4.16 -8.90 4.97
CA ILE A 131 -4.28 -7.44 4.94
C ILE A 131 -3.44 -6.86 6.06
N TYR A 132 -2.53 -5.95 5.70
CA TYR A 132 -1.66 -5.25 6.65
C TYR A 132 -1.91 -3.76 6.49
N LEU A 133 -2.66 -3.19 7.40
CA LEU A 133 -2.96 -1.75 7.38
C LEU A 133 -2.38 -1.08 8.62
N THR A 134 -1.60 -0.03 8.43
CA THR A 134 -1.29 0.89 9.51
C THR A 134 -2.24 2.07 9.38
N VAL A 135 -2.91 2.38 10.48
CA VAL A 135 -3.94 3.42 10.52
C VAL A 135 -3.47 4.58 11.37
N GLN A 136 -3.57 5.76 10.79
CA GLN A 136 -3.18 7.00 11.44
C GLN A 136 -4.39 7.69 12.05
N LYS A 137 -4.38 7.84 13.38
CA LYS A 137 -5.42 8.59 14.11
C LYS A 137 -5.13 10.08 14.16
N GLU A 138 -6.16 10.86 14.51
CA GLU A 138 -6.07 12.31 14.75
C GLU A 138 -4.97 12.71 15.73
N PHE A 139 -4.66 11.85 16.69
CA PHE A 139 -3.66 12.11 17.72
C PHE A 139 -2.30 11.47 17.43
N GLY A 140 -2.04 11.04 16.21
CA GLY A 140 -0.80 10.41 15.85
C GLY A 140 -0.63 8.97 16.32
N GLN A 141 -1.68 8.38 16.89
CA GLN A 141 -1.65 6.96 17.25
C GLN A 141 -1.84 6.08 16.02
N ARG A 142 -1.16 4.92 16.00
CA ARG A 142 -1.26 3.97 14.92
C ARG A 142 -1.67 2.61 15.42
N TRP A 143 -2.46 1.93 14.58
CA TRP A 143 -2.78 0.52 14.75
C TRP A 143 -2.43 -0.24 13.49
N ALA A 144 -2.07 -1.50 13.65
CA ALA A 144 -1.93 -2.45 12.56
C ALA A 144 -3.09 -3.43 12.60
N ILE A 145 -3.68 -3.71 11.43
CA ILE A 145 -4.71 -4.72 11.23
C ILE A 145 -4.13 -5.71 10.24
N SER A 146 -4.06 -6.96 10.62
CA SER A 146 -3.59 -8.04 9.76
C SER A 146 -4.74 -8.92 9.28
#